data_9dc9a87f40edf46e0c00459bc132313b
#
_entry.id   9dc9a87f40edf46e0c00459bc132313b
#
_cell.length_a   1.000
_cell.length_b   1.000
_cell.length_c   1.000
_cell.angle_alpha   90.00
_cell.angle_beta   90.00
_cell.angle_gamma   90.00
#
_symmetry.space_group_name_H-M   'P 1'
#
loop_
_entity.id
_entity.type
_entity.pdbx_description
1 polymer ?
#
loop_
_entity_poly.entity_id
_entity_poly.type
_entity_poly.pdbx_seq_one_letter_code
_entity_poly.pdbx_strand_id
1 'polypeptide(L)'
;MLPILETERLILRPLTEDDYLDCFKWCGDPRVNEYMIYTLYKNAEDVKEWLKTLNTDEKHIDYGFVLKESGKLIGSGGIYYHEESDIWSIGYNLAFDAWGKGYTTEAISKIIEYAKNRFNIKEIYGTFAVDNIGSRRVMEKLGMTYLEDTEYSKFDGSRTYKAKNYKKVF
;
A
#
# COMPACT_ATOMS: atom_id res chain seq x y z
N MET A 1 5.14 18.65 -3.37
CA MET A 1 4.55 17.81 -4.45
C MET A 1 5.42 16.57 -4.64
N LEU A 2 4.83 15.37 -4.69
CA LEU A 2 5.56 14.14 -4.94
C LEU A 2 5.97 14.06 -6.43
N PRO A 3 7.21 13.62 -6.73
CA PRO A 3 7.64 13.41 -8.12
C PRO A 3 6.97 12.17 -8.71
N ILE A 4 6.88 12.10 -10.02
CA ILE A 4 6.56 10.86 -10.72
C ILE A 4 7.79 9.95 -10.66
N LEU A 5 7.58 8.69 -10.27
CA LEU A 5 8.63 7.67 -10.27
C LEU A 5 8.33 6.65 -11.37
N GLU A 6 9.39 6.05 -11.90
CA GLU A 6 9.26 5.03 -12.94
C GLU A 6 10.01 3.76 -12.56
N THR A 7 9.41 2.62 -12.92
CA THR A 7 10.03 1.30 -12.87
C THR A 7 10.06 0.70 -14.26
N GLU A 8 10.42 -0.55 -14.39
CA GLU A 8 10.42 -1.24 -15.70
C GLU A 8 9.01 -1.26 -16.32
N ARG A 9 7.98 -1.60 -15.55
CA ARG A 9 6.61 -1.79 -16.04
C ARG A 9 5.60 -0.74 -15.59
N LEU A 10 5.96 0.10 -14.60
CA LEU A 10 5.02 0.99 -13.93
C LEU A 10 5.45 2.46 -14.00
N ILE A 11 4.45 3.34 -14.05
CA ILE A 11 4.54 4.74 -13.68
C ILE A 11 3.88 4.87 -12.31
N LEU A 12 4.60 5.42 -11.35
CA LEU A 12 4.10 5.70 -10.01
C LEU A 12 3.85 7.20 -9.91
N ARG A 13 2.60 7.59 -9.80
CA ARG A 13 2.18 8.99 -9.69
C ARG A 13 1.24 9.22 -8.52
N PRO A 14 1.21 10.41 -7.94
CA PRO A 14 0.16 10.74 -6.97
C PRO A 14 -1.22 10.47 -7.54
N LEU A 15 -2.11 9.93 -6.70
CA LEU A 15 -3.52 9.81 -7.04
C LEU A 15 -4.20 11.18 -6.94
N THR A 16 -5.23 11.38 -7.75
CA THR A 16 -6.10 12.55 -7.74
C THR A 16 -7.55 12.14 -7.52
N GLU A 17 -8.42 13.09 -7.23
CA GLU A 17 -9.85 12.82 -7.08
C GLU A 17 -10.47 12.19 -8.34
N ASP A 18 -9.93 12.49 -9.52
CA ASP A 18 -10.42 11.94 -10.80
C ASP A 18 -10.18 10.43 -10.95
N ASP A 19 -9.28 9.87 -10.12
CA ASP A 19 -8.98 8.44 -10.12
C ASP A 19 -10.02 7.58 -9.37
N TYR A 20 -11.05 8.19 -8.78
CA TYR A 20 -11.96 7.51 -7.85
C TYR A 20 -12.69 6.30 -8.46
N LEU A 21 -13.06 6.34 -9.73
CA LEU A 21 -13.69 5.20 -10.40
C LEU A 21 -12.74 4.03 -10.61
N ASP A 22 -11.48 4.33 -10.94
CA ASP A 22 -10.47 3.28 -11.05
C ASP A 22 -10.11 2.70 -9.69
N CYS A 23 -9.94 3.53 -8.67
CA CYS A 23 -9.70 3.08 -7.30
C CYS A 23 -10.85 2.24 -6.76
N PHE A 24 -12.09 2.56 -7.09
CA PHE A 24 -13.26 1.78 -6.67
C PHE A 24 -13.23 0.33 -7.17
N LYS A 25 -12.56 0.06 -8.28
CA LYS A 25 -12.39 -1.32 -8.80
C LYS A 25 -11.72 -2.25 -7.82
N TRP A 26 -10.84 -1.75 -6.95
CA TRP A 26 -10.23 -2.57 -5.89
C TRP A 26 -10.76 -2.22 -4.49
N CYS A 27 -11.03 -0.95 -4.19
CA CYS A 27 -11.58 -0.55 -2.89
C CYS A 27 -12.98 -1.13 -2.65
N GLY A 28 -13.75 -1.38 -3.71
CA GLY A 28 -15.08 -1.99 -3.68
C GLY A 28 -15.08 -3.50 -3.95
N ASP A 29 -13.92 -4.12 -4.12
CA ASP A 29 -13.82 -5.57 -4.36
C ASP A 29 -13.60 -6.33 -3.04
N PRO A 30 -14.54 -7.21 -2.63
CA PRO A 30 -14.41 -7.98 -1.38
C PRO A 30 -13.15 -8.85 -1.32
N ARG A 31 -12.65 -9.32 -2.47
CA ARG A 31 -11.45 -10.16 -2.54
C ARG A 31 -10.20 -9.36 -2.18
N VAL A 32 -10.14 -8.10 -2.57
CA VAL A 32 -9.05 -7.17 -2.21
C VAL A 32 -9.18 -6.71 -0.78
N ASN A 33 -10.40 -6.44 -0.31
CA ASN A 33 -10.68 -5.96 1.04
C ASN A 33 -10.50 -7.01 2.13
N GLU A 34 -10.49 -8.30 1.82
CA GLU A 34 -10.56 -9.38 2.82
C GLU A 34 -9.63 -9.14 4.03
N TYR A 35 -8.36 -8.82 3.80
CA TYR A 35 -7.37 -8.58 4.86
C TYR A 35 -7.05 -7.11 5.10
N MET A 36 -7.77 -6.19 4.47
CA MET A 36 -7.54 -4.76 4.63
C MET A 36 -8.13 -4.23 5.93
N ILE A 37 -7.46 -3.23 6.50
CA ILE A 37 -7.90 -2.58 7.73
C ILE A 37 -9.13 -1.68 7.51
N TYR A 38 -9.27 -1.11 6.32
CA TYR A 38 -10.41 -0.28 5.97
C TYR A 38 -11.65 -1.12 5.61
N THR A 39 -12.82 -0.53 5.86
CA THR A 39 -14.11 -1.13 5.49
C THR A 39 -14.31 -1.10 3.98
N LEU A 40 -14.92 -2.16 3.44
CA LEU A 40 -15.26 -2.25 2.01
C LEU A 40 -16.07 -1.02 1.57
N TYR A 41 -15.61 -0.33 0.55
CA TYR A 41 -16.34 0.77 -0.04
C TYR A 41 -17.54 0.26 -0.83
N LYS A 42 -18.70 0.88 -0.60
CA LYS A 42 -19.96 0.50 -1.24
C LYS A 42 -20.32 1.36 -2.44
N ASN A 43 -19.70 2.54 -2.56
CA ASN A 43 -19.92 3.47 -3.67
C ASN A 43 -18.62 4.23 -3.98
N ALA A 44 -18.50 4.69 -5.22
CA ALA A 44 -17.30 5.35 -5.70
C ALA A 44 -17.10 6.76 -5.11
N GLU A 45 -18.17 7.45 -4.72
CA GLU A 45 -18.07 8.80 -4.16
C GLU A 45 -17.33 8.81 -2.82
N ASP A 46 -17.49 7.77 -2.00
CA ASP A 46 -16.75 7.64 -0.75
C ASP A 46 -15.24 7.45 -1.00
N VAL A 47 -14.87 6.78 -2.09
CA VAL A 47 -13.47 6.68 -2.53
C VAL A 47 -12.92 8.06 -2.91
N LYS A 48 -13.71 8.89 -3.56
CA LYS A 48 -13.32 10.25 -3.90
C LYS A 48 -13.00 11.09 -2.66
N GLU A 49 -13.80 10.96 -1.60
CA GLU A 49 -13.52 11.65 -0.33
C GLU A 49 -12.21 11.14 0.31
N TRP A 50 -11.95 9.84 0.27
CA TRP A 50 -10.67 9.30 0.73
C TRP A 50 -9.49 9.88 -0.07
N LEU A 51 -9.58 9.97 -1.39
CA LEU A 51 -8.51 10.51 -2.24
C LEU A 51 -8.09 11.92 -1.88
N LYS A 52 -9.02 12.75 -1.38
CA LYS A 52 -8.71 14.11 -0.89
C LYS A 52 -7.79 14.13 0.33
N THR A 53 -7.73 13.02 1.07
CA THR A 53 -6.90 12.93 2.29
C THR A 53 -5.45 12.53 2.02
N LEU A 54 -5.15 12.06 0.80
CA LEU A 54 -3.83 11.55 0.46
C LEU A 54 -2.80 12.67 0.30
N ASN A 55 -1.56 12.37 0.67
CA ASN A 55 -0.41 13.25 0.48
C ASN A 55 -0.57 14.66 1.09
N THR A 56 -1.40 14.78 2.12
CA THR A 56 -1.57 16.03 2.89
C THR A 56 -0.44 16.24 3.89
N ASP A 57 0.30 15.20 4.23
CA ASP A 57 1.49 15.20 5.07
C ASP A 57 2.68 14.71 4.24
N GLU A 58 3.84 15.39 4.35
CA GLU A 58 5.06 15.02 3.60
C GLU A 58 5.59 13.63 3.94
N LYS A 59 5.30 13.11 5.13
CA LYS A 59 5.74 11.80 5.61
C LYS A 59 4.70 10.70 5.38
N HIS A 60 3.56 11.02 4.79
CA HIS A 60 2.56 10.07 4.31
C HIS A 60 2.56 10.08 2.79
N ILE A 61 3.27 9.14 2.20
CA ILE A 61 3.52 9.09 0.75
C ILE A 61 2.68 7.99 0.14
N ASP A 62 1.73 8.37 -0.71
CA ASP A 62 0.91 7.46 -1.51
C ASP A 62 1.12 7.67 -3.00
N TYR A 63 1.22 6.55 -3.72
CA TYR A 63 1.33 6.51 -5.17
C TYR A 63 0.28 5.57 -5.77
N GLY A 64 -0.30 6.00 -6.88
CA GLY A 64 -1.02 5.10 -7.79
C GLY A 64 -0.04 4.35 -8.70
N PHE A 65 -0.36 3.08 -8.99
CA PHE A 65 0.44 2.21 -9.85
C PHE A 65 -0.21 2.13 -11.23
N VAL A 66 0.43 2.71 -12.23
CA VAL A 66 -0.07 2.75 -13.60
C VAL A 66 0.77 1.85 -14.49
N LEU A 67 0.15 0.92 -15.21
CA LEU A 67 0.84 0.08 -16.19
C LEU A 67 1.31 0.93 -17.38
N LYS A 68 2.60 0.91 -17.71
CA LYS A 68 3.16 1.60 -18.88
C LYS A 68 2.54 1.11 -20.19
N GLU A 69 2.31 -0.21 -20.29
CA GLU A 69 1.78 -0.86 -21.48
C GLU A 69 0.38 -0.36 -21.88
N SER A 70 -0.50 -0.17 -20.91
CA SER A 70 -1.92 0.11 -21.17
C SER A 70 -2.41 1.47 -20.64
N GLY A 71 -1.62 2.14 -19.80
CA GLY A 71 -2.06 3.32 -19.06
C GLY A 71 -3.08 3.03 -17.95
N LYS A 72 -3.33 1.76 -17.63
CA LYS A 72 -4.33 1.34 -16.64
C LYS A 72 -3.79 1.54 -15.23
N LEU A 73 -4.56 2.22 -14.39
CA LEU A 73 -4.31 2.30 -12.94
C LEU A 73 -4.76 0.98 -12.30
N ILE A 74 -3.83 0.27 -11.64
CA ILE A 74 -4.04 -1.09 -11.14
C ILE A 74 -3.95 -1.23 -9.63
N GLY A 75 -3.54 -0.22 -8.91
CA GLY A 75 -3.38 -0.28 -7.47
C GLY A 75 -2.80 1.00 -6.90
N SER A 76 -2.56 0.96 -5.62
CA SER A 76 -1.92 2.05 -4.88
C SER A 76 -1.16 1.53 -3.66
N GLY A 77 -0.27 2.35 -3.16
CA GLY A 77 0.46 2.06 -1.94
C GLY A 77 1.52 3.09 -1.66
N GLY A 78 2.14 2.93 -0.52
CA GLY A 78 3.06 3.94 -0.05
C GLY A 78 3.86 3.58 1.18
N ILE A 79 4.42 4.61 1.77
CA ILE A 79 5.18 4.54 3.02
C ILE A 79 4.70 5.66 3.95
N TYR A 80 4.52 5.32 5.21
CA TYR A 80 3.84 6.15 6.20
C TYR A 80 4.65 6.23 7.49
N TYR A 81 4.85 7.44 7.99
CA TYR A 81 5.49 7.68 9.27
C TYR A 81 4.44 7.74 10.40
N HIS A 82 4.70 7.04 11.48
CA HIS A 82 3.88 7.01 12.68
C HIS A 82 4.61 7.73 13.81
N GLU A 83 4.19 8.96 14.13
CA GLU A 83 4.86 9.82 15.12
C GLU A 83 4.89 9.20 16.51
N GLU A 84 3.79 8.58 16.95
CA GLU A 84 3.68 8.01 18.30
C GLU A 84 4.67 6.87 18.56
N SER A 85 5.01 6.09 17.53
CA SER A 85 5.92 4.94 17.63
C SER A 85 7.29 5.18 17.00
N ASP A 86 7.47 6.33 16.33
CA ASP A 86 8.69 6.68 15.57
C ASP A 86 9.09 5.62 14.55
N ILE A 87 8.11 5.08 13.82
CA ILE A 87 8.35 4.05 12.80
C ILE A 87 7.83 4.45 11.43
N TRP A 88 8.44 3.88 10.39
CA TRP A 88 7.95 3.92 9.02
C TRP A 88 7.34 2.57 8.65
N SER A 89 6.13 2.58 8.12
CA SER A 89 5.45 1.38 7.63
C SER A 89 5.10 1.46 6.16
N ILE A 90 4.88 0.31 5.54
CA ILE A 90 4.40 0.20 4.16
C ILE A 90 2.96 -0.28 4.13
N GLY A 91 2.23 0.14 3.09
CA GLY A 91 0.88 -0.35 2.80
C GLY A 91 0.65 -0.38 1.29
N TYR A 92 -0.22 -1.26 0.83
CA TYR A 92 -0.52 -1.40 -0.58
C TYR A 92 -1.83 -2.13 -0.84
N ASN A 93 -2.43 -1.80 -1.97
CA ASN A 93 -3.58 -2.48 -2.56
C ASN A 93 -3.32 -2.74 -4.03
N LEU A 94 -3.85 -3.81 -4.56
CA LEU A 94 -3.78 -4.11 -5.98
C LEU A 94 -5.11 -4.68 -6.47
N ALA A 95 -5.59 -4.21 -7.62
CA ALA A 95 -6.75 -4.79 -8.28
C ALA A 95 -6.56 -6.30 -8.47
N PHE A 96 -7.61 -7.07 -8.24
CA PHE A 96 -7.54 -8.52 -8.22
C PHE A 96 -6.97 -9.13 -9.52
N ASP A 97 -7.35 -8.59 -10.68
CA ASP A 97 -6.88 -9.04 -11.99
C ASP A 97 -5.38 -8.75 -12.26
N ALA A 98 -4.75 -7.94 -11.41
CA ALA A 98 -3.32 -7.64 -11.48
C ALA A 98 -2.47 -8.47 -10.50
N TRP A 99 -3.07 -9.31 -9.68
CA TRP A 99 -2.36 -10.15 -8.71
C TRP A 99 -1.44 -11.18 -9.36
N GLY A 100 -0.41 -11.60 -8.61
CA GLY A 100 0.48 -12.69 -9.01
C GLY A 100 1.51 -12.35 -10.09
N LYS A 101 1.66 -11.08 -10.45
CA LYS A 101 2.56 -10.62 -11.52
C LYS A 101 3.77 -9.83 -11.03
N GLY A 102 3.90 -9.63 -9.71
CA GLY A 102 5.03 -8.94 -9.09
C GLY A 102 4.94 -7.41 -9.11
N TYR A 103 3.83 -6.82 -9.52
CA TYR A 103 3.67 -5.37 -9.61
C TYR A 103 3.79 -4.66 -8.26
N THR A 104 3.19 -5.21 -7.21
CA THR A 104 3.27 -4.61 -5.86
C THR A 104 4.70 -4.55 -5.37
N THR A 105 5.46 -5.63 -5.49
CA THR A 105 6.88 -5.66 -5.10
C THR A 105 7.70 -4.64 -5.88
N GLU A 106 7.48 -4.54 -7.19
CA GLU A 106 8.16 -3.59 -8.07
C GLU A 106 7.85 -2.13 -7.66
N ALA A 107 6.57 -1.81 -7.44
CA ALA A 107 6.15 -0.47 -7.04
C ALA A 107 6.68 -0.06 -5.66
N ILE A 108 6.45 -0.90 -4.65
CA ILE A 108 6.83 -0.60 -3.27
C ILE A 108 8.36 -0.53 -3.11
N SER A 109 9.11 -1.36 -3.82
CA SER A 109 10.58 -1.28 -3.83
C SER A 109 11.07 0.09 -4.29
N LYS A 110 10.46 0.64 -5.35
CA LYS A 110 10.81 1.98 -5.86
C LYS A 110 10.39 3.10 -4.91
N ILE A 111 9.23 2.98 -4.29
CA ILE A 111 8.76 3.96 -3.30
C ILE A 111 9.67 3.96 -2.05
N ILE A 112 10.08 2.78 -1.58
CA ILE A 112 11.04 2.66 -0.47
C ILE A 112 12.37 3.32 -0.82
N GLU A 113 12.92 3.08 -2.01
CA GLU A 113 14.15 3.71 -2.47
C GLU A 113 14.05 5.24 -2.41
N TYR A 114 12.97 5.80 -2.96
CA TYR A 114 12.72 7.24 -2.94
C TYR A 114 12.60 7.79 -1.51
N ALA A 115 11.75 7.18 -0.70
CA ALA A 115 11.49 7.65 0.67
C ALA A 115 12.73 7.53 1.57
N LYS A 116 13.47 6.42 1.44
CA LYS A 116 14.74 6.20 2.16
C LYS A 116 15.73 7.32 1.89
N ASN A 117 15.92 7.71 0.63
CA ASN A 117 16.85 8.76 0.24
C ASN A 117 16.37 10.14 0.72
N ARG A 118 15.07 10.40 0.67
CA ARG A 118 14.49 11.68 1.07
C ARG A 118 14.52 11.89 2.58
N PHE A 119 14.20 10.88 3.38
CA PHE A 119 14.01 10.97 4.83
C PHE A 119 15.11 10.30 5.65
N ASN A 120 16.14 9.74 5.00
CA ASN A 120 17.22 9.00 5.67
C ASN A 120 16.68 7.84 6.54
N ILE A 121 15.67 7.11 6.03
CA ILE A 121 15.01 6.02 6.75
C ILE A 121 16.01 4.90 7.01
N LYS A 122 16.08 4.44 8.26
CA LYS A 122 17.00 3.37 8.67
C LYS A 122 16.34 2.00 8.73
N GLU A 123 15.04 1.98 8.95
CA GLU A 123 14.27 0.75 9.03
C GLU A 123 12.81 0.97 8.62
N ILE A 124 12.20 -0.06 8.08
CA ILE A 124 10.78 -0.06 7.70
C ILE A 124 10.08 -1.28 8.28
N TYR A 125 8.79 -1.14 8.51
CA TYR A 125 7.91 -2.15 9.08
C TYR A 125 6.75 -2.47 8.13
N GLY A 126 6.25 -3.68 8.23
CA GLY A 126 5.04 -4.10 7.54
C GLY A 126 4.28 -5.11 8.37
N THR A 127 2.97 -5.10 8.25
CA THR A 127 2.07 -6.02 8.95
C THR A 127 1.17 -6.72 7.95
N PHE A 128 1.00 -8.02 8.10
CA PHE A 128 0.06 -8.80 7.28
C PHE A 128 -0.68 -9.84 8.13
N ALA A 129 -1.93 -10.12 7.77
CA ALA A 129 -2.67 -11.22 8.37
C ALA A 129 -1.99 -12.56 8.04
N VAL A 130 -1.93 -13.47 9.01
CA VAL A 130 -1.24 -14.77 8.87
C VAL A 130 -1.69 -15.53 7.61
N ASP A 131 -2.96 -15.46 7.27
CA ASP A 131 -3.53 -16.14 6.10
C ASP A 131 -3.33 -15.39 4.78
N ASN A 132 -2.84 -14.14 4.82
CA ASN A 132 -2.54 -13.35 3.64
C ASN A 132 -1.18 -13.70 3.04
N ILE A 133 -1.10 -14.83 2.36
CA ILE A 133 0.14 -15.36 1.76
C ILE A 133 0.70 -14.41 0.70
N GLY A 134 -0.17 -13.72 -0.05
CA GLY A 134 0.25 -12.74 -1.05
C GLY A 134 1.06 -11.60 -0.46
N SER A 135 0.59 -11.01 0.64
CA SER A 135 1.30 -9.93 1.35
C SER A 135 2.60 -10.43 1.98
N ARG A 136 2.61 -11.63 2.57
CA ARG A 136 3.83 -12.26 3.08
C ARG A 136 4.90 -12.34 2.00
N ARG A 137 4.57 -12.85 0.82
CA ARG A 137 5.50 -12.96 -0.31
C ARG A 137 6.05 -11.62 -0.77
N VAL A 138 5.21 -10.59 -0.81
CA VAL A 138 5.66 -9.23 -1.13
C VAL A 138 6.70 -8.76 -0.13
N MET A 139 6.43 -8.87 1.16
CA MET A 139 7.36 -8.42 2.21
C MET A 139 8.67 -9.21 2.19
N GLU A 140 8.63 -10.53 2.00
CA GLU A 140 9.83 -11.36 1.86
C GLU A 140 10.67 -10.96 0.64
N LYS A 141 10.04 -10.68 -0.51
CA LYS A 141 10.74 -10.20 -1.72
C LYS A 141 11.34 -8.80 -1.55
N LEU A 142 10.74 -7.96 -0.71
CA LEU A 142 11.32 -6.65 -0.33
C LEU A 142 12.51 -6.79 0.63
N GLY A 143 12.83 -8.01 1.07
CA GLY A 143 13.93 -8.27 2.02
C GLY A 143 13.57 -8.03 3.47
N MET A 144 12.27 -7.98 3.78
CA MET A 144 11.79 -7.88 5.16
C MET A 144 11.79 -9.25 5.83
N THR A 145 12.02 -9.28 7.13
CA THR A 145 12.07 -10.49 7.95
C THR A 145 11.14 -10.41 9.15
N TYR A 146 10.72 -11.55 9.65
CA TYR A 146 9.86 -11.68 10.82
C TYR A 146 10.43 -10.95 12.04
N LEU A 147 9.56 -10.19 12.71
CA LEU A 147 9.88 -9.51 13.96
C LEU A 147 9.10 -10.11 15.13
N GLU A 148 7.77 -10.15 15.03
CA GLU A 148 6.87 -10.58 16.10
C GLU A 148 5.48 -10.95 15.61
N ASP A 149 4.76 -11.71 16.42
CA ASP A 149 3.31 -11.91 16.23
C ASP A 149 2.54 -10.72 16.78
N THR A 150 1.46 -10.38 16.13
CA THR A 150 0.56 -9.28 16.49
C THR A 150 -0.87 -9.59 16.05
N GLU A 151 -1.75 -8.61 16.19
CA GLU A 151 -3.10 -8.66 15.66
C GLU A 151 -3.53 -7.26 15.24
N TYR A 152 -4.51 -7.18 14.36
CA TYR A 152 -5.18 -5.94 14.01
C TYR A 152 -6.65 -6.18 13.73
N SER A 153 -7.46 -5.13 13.84
CA SER A 153 -8.89 -5.17 13.55
C SER A 153 -9.23 -4.20 12.42
N LYS A 154 -10.27 -4.52 11.65
CA LYS A 154 -10.86 -3.54 10.74
C LYS A 154 -11.34 -2.32 11.52
N PHE A 155 -11.33 -1.15 10.90
CA PHE A 155 -11.72 0.10 11.55
C PHE A 155 -13.14 0.08 12.12
N ASP A 156 -14.05 -0.67 11.50
CA ASP A 156 -15.43 -0.84 11.99
C ASP A 156 -15.57 -1.92 13.07
N GLY A 157 -14.47 -2.58 13.46
CA GLY A 157 -14.46 -3.64 14.47
C GLY A 157 -15.08 -4.97 14.02
N SER A 158 -15.44 -5.11 12.74
CA SER A 158 -16.15 -6.29 12.21
C SER A 158 -15.32 -7.56 12.22
N ARG A 159 -13.99 -7.45 12.18
CA ARG A 159 -13.08 -8.59 12.16
C ARG A 159 -11.72 -8.24 12.77
N THR A 160 -11.17 -9.19 13.52
CA THR A 160 -9.80 -9.16 14.05
C THR A 160 -9.00 -10.28 13.42
N TYR A 161 -7.77 -9.95 12.99
CA TYR A 161 -6.84 -10.88 12.36
C TYR A 161 -5.65 -11.14 13.25
N LYS A 162 -5.26 -12.41 13.36
CA LYS A 162 -3.89 -12.75 13.75
C LYS A 162 -2.95 -12.33 12.66
N ALA A 163 -1.86 -11.67 13.01
CA ALA A 163 -0.96 -11.02 12.07
C ALA A 163 0.50 -11.21 12.47
N LYS A 164 1.38 -10.84 11.55
CA LYS A 164 2.84 -10.79 11.78
C LYS A 164 3.36 -9.43 11.39
N ASN A 165 4.24 -8.90 12.22
CA ASN A 165 5.06 -7.75 11.90
C ASN A 165 6.38 -8.24 11.29
N TYR A 166 6.73 -7.66 10.16
CA TYR A 166 8.02 -7.82 9.50
C TYR A 166 8.78 -6.50 9.52
N LYS A 167 10.09 -6.58 9.44
CA LYS A 167 11.00 -5.43 9.50
C LYS A 167 12.14 -5.61 8.51
N LYS A 168 12.61 -4.50 7.98
CA LYS A 168 13.88 -4.40 7.24
C LYS A 168 14.72 -3.26 7.80
N VAL A 169 15.99 -3.54 8.06
CA VAL A 169 17.03 -2.56 8.39
C VAL A 169 17.88 -2.31 7.13
N PHE A 170 18.18 -1.05 6.86
CA PHE A 170 18.99 -0.65 5.70
C PHE A 170 20.47 -0.47 6.06
#